data_9b7d031d958ce130cc8f3ceeb4c34a29
#
_entry.id   9b7d031d958ce130cc8f3ceeb4c34a29
#
_cell.length_a   1.000
_cell.length_b   1.000
_cell.length_c   1.000
_cell.angle_alpha   90.00
_cell.angle_beta   90.00
_cell.angle_gamma   90.00
#
_symmetry.space_group_name_H-M   'P 1'
#
loop_
_entity.id
_entity.type
_entity.pdbx_description
1 polymer ?
#
loop_
_entity_poly.entity_id
_entity_poly.type
_entity_poly.pdbx_seq_one_letter_code
_entity_poly.pdbx_strand_id
1 'polypeptide(L)'
;MCKSMNEVVYHYCSVDTFFNIIKNSSIWLSDIAKSNDYQECIRCREFVNKGMEEYLRDDVEALKAWSVWYEEGVHIDFSMKTFCVCFSESKDKLSQWRGYAQDGKGIAIGFDKAIFEELNQISEFHTAFGKVIYDNLQEYVQGIIADNIKKLEYKGVGHVALELSQNYRMQFPFVKNPGLKRRKNGEQ
;
A
#
# COMPACT_ATOMS: atom_id res chain seq x y z
N MET A 1 8.01 32.05 -15.85
CA MET A 1 8.02 30.71 -15.27
C MET A 1 6.73 30.52 -14.50
N CYS A 2 5.76 29.78 -15.05
CA CYS A 2 4.55 29.41 -14.32
C CYS A 2 4.98 28.46 -13.20
N LYS A 3 4.79 28.84 -11.93
CA LYS A 3 4.87 27.88 -10.81
C LYS A 3 3.82 26.81 -11.09
N SER A 4 4.24 25.58 -11.27
CA SER A 4 3.31 24.46 -11.22
C SER A 4 2.55 24.59 -9.89
N MET A 5 1.22 24.60 -9.94
CA MET A 5 0.43 24.54 -8.72
C MET A 5 0.84 23.25 -8.01
N ASN A 6 1.42 23.37 -6.80
CA ASN A 6 1.77 22.22 -6.00
C ASN A 6 0.51 21.37 -5.79
N GLU A 7 0.57 20.09 -6.10
CA GLU A 7 -0.52 19.17 -5.80
C GLU A 7 -0.66 19.03 -4.28
N VAL A 8 -1.89 19.19 -3.79
CA VAL A 8 -2.19 19.11 -2.35
C VAL A 8 -2.92 17.82 -2.05
N VAL A 9 -2.49 17.12 -1.01
CA VAL A 9 -3.19 15.96 -0.45
C VAL A 9 -3.73 16.30 0.94
N TYR A 10 -4.89 15.75 1.29
CA TYR A 10 -5.64 16.15 2.47
C TYR A 10 -5.75 15.00 3.48
N HIS A 11 -5.33 15.26 4.72
CA HIS A 11 -5.55 14.36 5.85
C HIS A 11 -6.78 14.80 6.63
N TYR A 12 -7.80 13.95 6.65
CA TYR A 12 -9.03 14.17 7.40
C TYR A 12 -8.91 13.57 8.79
N CYS A 13 -9.18 14.36 9.82
CA CYS A 13 -9.02 13.90 11.19
C CYS A 13 -9.98 14.62 12.15
N SER A 14 -10.03 14.13 13.40
CA SER A 14 -10.72 14.81 14.48
C SER A 14 -10.03 16.11 14.87
N VAL A 15 -10.73 17.01 15.56
CA VAL A 15 -10.17 18.24 16.12
C VAL A 15 -9.01 17.93 17.07
N ASP A 16 -9.14 16.90 17.92
CA ASP A 16 -8.08 16.50 18.85
C ASP A 16 -6.84 16.00 18.13
N THR A 17 -7.01 15.22 17.05
CA THR A 17 -5.90 14.77 16.22
C THR A 17 -5.21 15.95 15.55
N PHE A 18 -5.95 16.92 15.04
CA PHE A 18 -5.40 18.16 14.49
C PHE A 18 -4.53 18.91 15.51
N PHE A 19 -5.04 19.13 16.72
CA PHE A 19 -4.26 19.79 17.78
C PHE A 19 -2.97 19.03 18.12
N ASN A 20 -3.03 17.69 18.16
CA ASN A 20 -1.85 16.88 18.41
C ASN A 20 -0.82 16.97 17.27
N ILE A 21 -1.27 16.99 16.01
CA ILE A 21 -0.38 17.19 14.86
C ILE A 21 0.33 18.53 14.93
N ILE A 22 -0.41 19.61 15.19
CA ILE A 22 0.17 20.97 15.29
C ILE A 22 1.11 21.08 16.49
N LYS A 23 0.69 20.61 17.66
CA LYS A 23 1.48 20.67 18.89
C LYS A 23 2.80 19.92 18.81
N ASN A 24 2.79 18.75 18.19
CA ASN A 24 3.96 17.87 18.14
C ASN A 24 4.71 17.97 16.80
N SER A 25 4.23 18.77 15.84
CA SER A 25 4.77 18.87 14.48
C SER A 25 4.98 17.49 13.82
N SER A 26 4.05 16.56 14.05
CA SER A 26 4.17 15.17 13.62
C SER A 26 2.82 14.55 13.27
N ILE A 27 2.80 13.66 12.27
CA ILE A 27 1.65 12.83 11.92
C ILE A 27 1.89 11.42 12.46
N TRP A 28 0.89 10.89 13.16
CA TRP A 28 0.95 9.52 13.64
C TRP A 28 0.54 8.55 12.52
N LEU A 29 1.32 7.50 12.38
CA LEU A 29 1.03 6.41 11.47
C LEU A 29 0.32 5.29 12.24
N SER A 30 -0.69 4.69 11.62
CA SER A 30 -1.44 3.56 12.17
C SER A 30 -0.85 2.24 11.68
N ASP A 31 -0.79 1.25 12.57
CA ASP A 31 -0.40 -0.12 12.21
C ASP A 31 -1.40 -0.69 11.20
N ILE A 32 -0.92 -1.03 9.99
CA ILE A 32 -1.78 -1.52 8.92
C ILE A 32 -2.45 -2.84 9.27
N ALA A 33 -1.82 -3.67 10.09
CA ALA A 33 -2.37 -4.95 10.55
C ALA A 33 -3.65 -4.78 11.39
N LYS A 34 -3.88 -3.57 11.94
CA LYS A 34 -5.09 -3.21 12.69
C LYS A 34 -6.14 -2.53 11.82
N SER A 35 -5.86 -2.31 10.55
CA SER A 35 -6.80 -1.71 9.61
C SER A 35 -7.72 -2.75 8.99
N ASN A 36 -8.92 -2.33 8.60
CA ASN A 36 -9.86 -3.19 7.85
C ASN A 36 -9.32 -3.59 6.47
N ASP A 37 -8.33 -2.85 5.97
CA ASP A 37 -7.75 -3.04 4.64
C ASP A 37 -6.63 -4.12 4.64
N TYR A 38 -6.21 -4.61 5.81
CA TYR A 38 -5.11 -5.59 5.93
C TYR A 38 -5.41 -6.91 5.22
N GLN A 39 -6.66 -7.38 5.28
CA GLN A 39 -7.08 -8.61 4.61
C GLN A 39 -6.90 -8.54 3.07
N GLU A 40 -6.96 -7.34 2.52
CA GLU A 40 -6.78 -7.14 1.08
C GLU A 40 -5.31 -7.24 0.66
N CYS A 41 -4.41 -6.77 1.52
CA CYS A 41 -2.97 -6.97 1.32
C CYS A 41 -2.63 -8.46 1.31
N ILE A 42 -3.21 -9.26 2.23
CA ILE A 42 -3.03 -10.70 2.28
C ILE A 42 -3.53 -11.36 1.01
N ARG A 43 -4.74 -11.02 0.56
CA ARG A 43 -5.33 -11.59 -0.68
C ARG A 43 -4.48 -11.29 -1.91
N CYS A 44 -3.99 -10.06 -2.06
CA CYS A 44 -3.11 -9.73 -3.18
C CYS A 44 -1.86 -10.60 -3.19
N ARG A 45 -1.25 -10.81 -2.04
CA ARG A 45 -0.08 -11.69 -1.89
C ARG A 45 -0.40 -13.13 -2.28
N GLU A 46 -1.53 -13.66 -1.81
CA GLU A 46 -1.99 -15.00 -2.17
C GLU A 46 -2.22 -15.16 -3.67
N PHE A 47 -2.80 -14.16 -4.34
CA PHE A 47 -3.00 -14.19 -5.79
C PHE A 47 -1.68 -14.19 -6.56
N VAL A 48 -0.71 -13.37 -6.15
CA VAL A 48 0.61 -13.35 -6.79
C VAL A 48 1.34 -14.67 -6.57
N ASN A 49 1.33 -15.20 -5.33
CA ASN A 49 1.94 -16.49 -5.03
C ASN A 49 1.36 -17.60 -5.92
N LYS A 50 0.03 -17.70 -5.96
CA LYS A 50 -0.66 -18.69 -6.78
C LYS A 50 -0.32 -18.58 -8.28
N GLY A 51 -0.22 -17.36 -8.80
CA GLY A 51 0.18 -17.14 -10.20
C GLY A 51 1.61 -17.57 -10.49
N MET A 52 2.53 -17.36 -9.54
CA MET A 52 3.92 -17.82 -9.66
C MET A 52 4.02 -19.36 -9.55
N GLU A 53 3.27 -19.98 -8.64
CA GLU A 53 3.19 -21.44 -8.52
C GLU A 53 2.64 -22.08 -9.79
N GLU A 54 1.62 -21.49 -10.40
CA GLU A 54 1.06 -21.96 -11.68
C GLU A 54 2.08 -21.86 -12.83
N TYR A 55 2.85 -20.79 -12.87
CA TYR A 55 3.92 -20.63 -13.86
C TYR A 55 5.04 -21.66 -13.68
N LEU A 56 5.43 -21.96 -12.44
CA LEU A 56 6.52 -22.88 -12.11
C LEU A 56 6.09 -24.35 -12.03
N ARG A 57 4.83 -24.69 -12.24
CA ARG A 57 4.25 -26.02 -11.99
C ARG A 57 4.94 -27.19 -12.68
N ASP A 58 5.50 -26.94 -13.86
CA ASP A 58 6.17 -27.97 -14.68
C ASP A 58 7.66 -28.11 -14.35
N ASP A 59 8.21 -27.23 -13.50
CA ASP A 59 9.56 -27.28 -12.96
C ASP A 59 9.53 -27.57 -11.44
N VAL A 60 9.60 -28.83 -11.08
CA VAL A 60 9.46 -29.31 -9.69
C VAL A 60 10.52 -28.70 -8.74
N GLU A 61 11.75 -28.57 -9.21
CA GLU A 61 12.84 -28.01 -8.41
C GLU A 61 12.66 -26.49 -8.22
N ALA A 62 12.27 -25.78 -9.25
CA ALA A 62 11.95 -24.35 -9.17
C ALA A 62 10.74 -24.09 -8.27
N LEU A 63 9.68 -24.89 -8.39
CA LEU A 63 8.50 -24.78 -7.55
C LEU A 63 8.83 -25.03 -6.06
N LYS A 64 9.61 -26.04 -5.78
CA LYS A 64 10.07 -26.34 -4.40
C LYS A 64 10.93 -25.21 -3.82
N ALA A 65 11.88 -24.71 -4.61
CA ALA A 65 12.69 -23.58 -4.20
C ALA A 65 11.84 -22.31 -3.97
N TRP A 66 10.85 -22.06 -4.84
CA TRP A 66 9.89 -20.96 -4.69
C TRP A 66 9.15 -21.07 -3.35
N SER A 67 8.53 -22.21 -3.05
CA SER A 67 7.74 -22.42 -1.84
C SER A 67 8.55 -22.15 -0.58
N VAL A 68 9.77 -22.70 -0.51
CA VAL A 68 10.66 -22.50 0.66
C VAL A 68 11.00 -21.01 0.85
N TRP A 69 11.49 -20.35 -0.18
CA TRP A 69 11.92 -18.96 -0.06
C TRP A 69 10.75 -17.98 0.12
N TYR A 70 9.59 -18.31 -0.45
CA TYR A 70 8.38 -17.54 -0.26
C TYR A 70 7.86 -17.62 1.18
N GLU A 71 7.81 -18.80 1.77
CA GLU A 71 7.40 -19.01 3.15
C GLU A 71 8.34 -18.31 4.14
N GLU A 72 9.65 -18.44 3.96
CA GLU A 72 10.65 -17.74 4.78
C GLU A 72 10.47 -16.21 4.69
N GLY A 73 10.29 -15.68 3.48
CA GLY A 73 10.04 -14.26 3.27
C GLY A 73 8.74 -13.79 3.92
N VAL A 74 7.70 -14.60 3.90
CA VAL A 74 6.43 -14.32 4.58
C VAL A 74 6.62 -14.28 6.09
N HIS A 75 7.38 -15.19 6.68
CA HIS A 75 7.69 -15.18 8.12
C HIS A 75 8.44 -13.90 8.53
N ILE A 76 9.42 -13.48 7.74
CA ILE A 76 10.13 -12.22 7.96
C ILE A 76 9.15 -11.05 7.87
N ASP A 77 8.25 -11.05 6.90
CA ASP A 77 7.24 -10.01 6.71
C ASP A 77 6.29 -9.89 7.90
N PHE A 78 5.81 -10.99 8.45
CA PHE A 78 4.96 -10.97 9.65
C PHE A 78 5.68 -10.45 10.92
N SER A 79 6.98 -10.62 11.01
CA SER A 79 7.77 -10.13 12.16
C SER A 79 7.96 -8.61 12.16
N MET A 80 7.78 -7.96 11.01
CA MET A 80 7.98 -6.52 10.85
C MET A 80 6.63 -5.79 10.73
N LYS A 81 6.50 -4.68 11.45
CA LYS A 81 5.30 -3.84 11.43
C LYS A 81 5.36 -2.82 10.30
N THR A 82 4.26 -2.69 9.57
CA THR A 82 4.07 -1.63 8.58
C THR A 82 3.07 -0.61 9.12
N PHE A 83 3.44 0.65 9.07
CA PHE A 83 2.61 1.76 9.52
C PHE A 83 2.21 2.62 8.33
N CYS A 84 0.99 3.11 8.33
CA CYS A 84 0.47 3.95 7.25
C CYS A 84 -0.33 5.15 7.75
N VAL A 85 -0.39 6.18 6.91
CA VAL A 85 -1.34 7.28 6.99
C VAL A 85 -1.99 7.46 5.62
N CYS A 86 -3.29 7.74 5.60
CA CYS A 86 -4.04 7.93 4.37
C CYS A 86 -4.32 9.40 4.12
N PHE A 87 -4.21 9.78 2.85
CA PHE A 87 -4.56 11.10 2.35
C PHE A 87 -5.63 10.99 1.25
N SER A 88 -6.36 12.07 1.04
CA SER A 88 -7.32 12.24 -0.05
C SER A 88 -6.81 13.27 -1.04
N GLU A 89 -7.00 13.04 -2.34
CA GLU A 89 -6.74 14.07 -3.37
C GLU A 89 -7.82 15.17 -3.38
N SER A 90 -8.95 14.97 -2.69
CA SER A 90 -10.05 15.93 -2.62
C SER A 90 -10.08 16.65 -1.28
N LYS A 91 -10.15 17.98 -1.34
CA LYS A 91 -10.29 18.86 -0.16
C LYS A 91 -11.68 18.82 0.47
N ASP A 92 -12.69 18.37 -0.28
CA ASP A 92 -14.08 18.33 0.17
C ASP A 92 -14.77 17.08 -0.39
N LYS A 93 -14.67 15.98 0.37
CA LYS A 93 -15.28 14.70 0.02
C LYS A 93 -16.13 14.20 1.17
N LEU A 94 -17.44 14.11 0.96
CA LEU A 94 -18.42 13.74 1.98
C LEU A 94 -18.06 12.42 2.70
N SER A 95 -17.62 11.41 1.96
CA SER A 95 -17.23 10.13 2.57
C SER A 95 -16.01 10.24 3.49
N GLN A 96 -15.08 11.17 3.21
CA GLN A 96 -13.93 11.43 4.07
C GLN A 96 -14.34 12.20 5.33
N TRP A 97 -15.22 13.19 5.18
CA TRP A 97 -15.80 13.90 6.33
C TRP A 97 -16.52 12.99 7.29
N ARG A 98 -17.35 12.06 6.75
CA ARG A 98 -18.07 11.08 7.57
C ARG A 98 -17.15 10.03 8.20
N GLY A 99 -16.22 9.48 7.44
CA GLY A 99 -15.39 8.36 7.88
C GLY A 99 -14.27 8.73 8.84
N TYR A 100 -13.70 9.94 8.71
CA TYR A 100 -12.45 10.30 9.39
C TYR A 100 -12.50 11.62 10.14
N ALA A 101 -13.47 12.49 9.85
CA ALA A 101 -13.59 13.82 10.43
C ALA A 101 -14.89 13.99 11.25
N GLN A 102 -15.27 12.97 12.02
CA GLN A 102 -16.39 13.02 12.98
C GLN A 102 -17.70 13.55 12.35
N ASP A 103 -18.12 12.99 11.20
CA ASP A 103 -19.32 13.44 10.47
C ASP A 103 -19.31 14.95 10.11
N GLY A 104 -18.15 15.47 9.71
CA GLY A 104 -17.98 16.85 9.29
C GLY A 104 -17.68 17.85 10.42
N LYS A 105 -17.48 17.36 11.64
CA LYS A 105 -17.09 18.20 12.80
C LYS A 105 -15.57 18.30 12.97
N GLY A 106 -14.79 17.55 12.17
CA GLY A 106 -13.35 17.52 12.20
C GLY A 106 -12.69 18.52 11.23
N ILE A 107 -11.48 18.22 10.83
CA ILE A 107 -10.60 19.09 10.03
C ILE A 107 -10.01 18.29 8.87
N ALA A 108 -9.81 18.94 7.71
CA ALA A 108 -9.01 18.45 6.62
C ALA A 108 -7.74 19.32 6.49
N ILE A 109 -6.58 18.72 6.75
CA ILE A 109 -5.28 19.39 6.67
C ILE A 109 -4.71 19.15 5.29
N GLY A 110 -4.40 20.21 4.55
CA GLY A 110 -3.72 20.12 3.26
C GLY A 110 -2.20 20.10 3.42
N PHE A 111 -1.57 19.14 2.76
CA PHE A 111 -0.13 19.01 2.68
C PHE A 111 0.33 19.12 1.23
N ASP A 112 1.48 19.72 1.01
CA ASP A 112 2.15 19.67 -0.29
C ASP A 112 2.59 18.23 -0.58
N LYS A 113 2.10 17.65 -1.67
CA LYS A 113 2.41 16.29 -2.08
C LYS A 113 3.90 16.06 -2.32
N ALA A 114 4.60 17.07 -2.80
CA ALA A 114 6.03 17.01 -3.09
C ALA A 114 6.86 16.60 -1.86
N ILE A 115 6.43 17.00 -0.65
CA ILE A 115 7.11 16.61 0.59
C ILE A 115 7.15 15.10 0.76
N PHE A 116 6.06 14.41 0.45
CA PHE A 116 5.99 12.95 0.58
C PHE A 116 6.70 12.23 -0.58
N GLU A 117 6.70 12.82 -1.77
CA GLU A 117 7.44 12.28 -2.93
C GLU A 117 8.95 12.36 -2.71
N GLU A 118 9.44 13.41 -2.07
CA GLU A 118 10.84 13.55 -1.67
C GLU A 118 11.23 12.48 -0.64
N LEU A 119 10.35 12.17 0.33
CA LEU A 119 10.60 11.12 1.33
C LEU A 119 10.81 9.73 0.68
N ASN A 120 10.18 9.44 -0.45
CA ASN A 120 10.40 8.19 -1.19
C ASN A 120 11.85 8.02 -1.66
N GLN A 121 12.58 9.12 -1.81
CA GLN A 121 13.96 9.11 -2.32
C GLN A 121 14.98 8.92 -1.18
N ILE A 122 14.54 9.03 0.07
CA ILE A 122 15.41 8.86 1.24
C ILE A 122 15.39 7.39 1.66
N SER A 123 16.40 6.64 1.21
CA SER A 123 16.50 5.19 1.43
C SER A 123 16.53 4.75 2.91
N GLU A 124 16.96 5.63 3.82
CA GLU A 124 17.10 5.33 5.24
C GLU A 124 15.76 5.14 5.96
N PHE A 125 14.67 5.74 5.46
CA PHE A 125 13.38 5.71 6.13
C PHE A 125 12.46 4.55 5.72
N HIS A 126 12.82 3.75 4.71
CA HIS A 126 11.97 2.68 4.18
C HIS A 126 10.50 3.12 4.02
N THR A 127 10.30 4.35 3.50
CA THR A 127 8.98 4.92 3.28
C THR A 127 8.54 4.75 1.83
N ALA A 128 7.24 4.61 1.62
CA ALA A 128 6.64 4.68 0.29
C ALA A 128 5.42 5.59 0.32
N PHE A 129 5.34 6.49 -0.64
CA PHE A 129 4.17 7.32 -0.89
C PHE A 129 3.65 7.02 -2.29
N GLY A 130 2.37 6.73 -2.42
CA GLY A 130 1.78 6.37 -3.70
C GLY A 130 0.27 6.41 -3.69
N LYS A 131 -0.30 6.31 -4.88
CA LYS A 131 -1.74 6.29 -5.08
C LYS A 131 -2.33 4.94 -4.74
N VAL A 132 -3.44 4.94 -4.00
CA VAL A 132 -4.19 3.71 -3.71
C VAL A 132 -4.90 3.22 -4.97
N ILE A 133 -4.72 1.97 -5.31
CA ILE A 133 -5.29 1.30 -6.47
C ILE A 133 -6.59 0.62 -6.03
N TYR A 134 -7.73 1.08 -6.56
CA TYR A 134 -9.05 0.51 -6.29
C TYR A 134 -9.60 -0.31 -7.45
N ASP A 135 -9.19 0.02 -8.66
CA ASP A 135 -9.68 -0.56 -9.90
C ASP A 135 -8.53 -1.35 -10.55
N ASN A 136 -8.87 -2.33 -11.40
CA ASN A 136 -7.88 -3.13 -12.15
C ASN A 136 -6.90 -3.95 -11.28
N LEU A 137 -7.35 -4.41 -10.10
CA LEU A 137 -6.53 -5.26 -9.22
C LEU A 137 -5.96 -6.48 -9.97
N GLN A 138 -6.76 -7.10 -10.82
CA GLN A 138 -6.33 -8.27 -11.59
C GLN A 138 -5.19 -7.92 -12.55
N GLU A 139 -5.30 -6.81 -13.29
CA GLU A 139 -4.25 -6.33 -14.19
C GLU A 139 -2.98 -5.97 -13.41
N TYR A 140 -3.13 -5.32 -12.26
CA TYR A 140 -2.01 -4.99 -11.39
C TYR A 140 -1.26 -6.24 -10.90
N VAL A 141 -2.00 -7.26 -10.42
CA VAL A 141 -1.43 -8.53 -9.97
C VAL A 141 -0.75 -9.27 -11.14
N GLN A 142 -1.38 -9.30 -12.32
CA GLN A 142 -0.78 -9.89 -13.52
C GLN A 142 0.52 -9.17 -13.93
N GLY A 143 0.57 -7.84 -13.80
CA GLY A 143 1.79 -7.06 -14.02
C GLY A 143 2.92 -7.47 -13.08
N ILE A 144 2.64 -7.63 -11.78
CA ILE A 144 3.61 -8.10 -10.79
C ILE A 144 4.13 -9.50 -11.15
N ILE A 145 3.23 -10.43 -11.51
CA ILE A 145 3.60 -11.79 -11.90
C ILE A 145 4.51 -11.74 -13.14
N ALA A 146 4.12 -11.00 -14.18
CA ALA A 146 4.89 -10.88 -15.42
C ALA A 146 6.30 -10.29 -15.18
N ASP A 147 6.43 -9.30 -14.32
CA ASP A 147 7.72 -8.70 -13.96
C ASP A 147 8.62 -9.68 -13.18
N ASN A 148 8.03 -10.48 -12.30
CA ASN A 148 8.80 -11.48 -11.55
C ASN A 148 9.21 -12.66 -12.45
N ILE A 149 8.36 -13.08 -13.39
CA ILE A 149 8.71 -14.08 -14.40
C ILE A 149 9.95 -13.63 -15.21
N LYS A 150 9.98 -12.38 -15.68
CA LYS A 150 11.15 -11.83 -16.38
C LYS A 150 12.41 -11.86 -15.50
N LYS A 151 12.28 -11.60 -14.20
CA LYS A 151 13.41 -11.64 -13.27
C LYS A 151 13.96 -13.04 -13.07
N LEU A 152 13.13 -14.08 -13.17
CA LEU A 152 13.58 -15.48 -13.07
C LEU A 152 14.65 -15.83 -14.10
N GLU A 153 14.60 -15.23 -15.30
CA GLU A 153 15.56 -15.48 -16.37
C GLU A 153 17.01 -15.13 -15.99
N TYR A 154 17.23 -14.20 -15.04
CA TYR A 154 18.57 -13.71 -14.69
C TYR A 154 18.88 -13.70 -13.18
N LYS A 155 17.90 -13.83 -12.30
CA LYS A 155 18.11 -13.76 -10.83
C LYS A 155 17.99 -15.11 -10.13
N GLY A 156 17.31 -16.08 -10.73
CA GLY A 156 16.98 -17.35 -10.09
C GLY A 156 15.82 -17.27 -9.10
N VAL A 157 15.18 -18.42 -8.88
CA VAL A 157 13.90 -18.54 -8.16
C VAL A 157 13.96 -18.04 -6.72
N GLY A 158 14.97 -18.46 -5.96
CA GLY A 158 15.10 -18.09 -4.55
C GLY A 158 15.24 -16.58 -4.35
N HIS A 159 16.03 -15.93 -5.22
CA HIS A 159 16.21 -14.48 -5.15
C HIS A 159 14.92 -13.72 -5.48
N VAL A 160 14.19 -14.16 -6.52
CA VAL A 160 12.92 -13.52 -6.91
C VAL A 160 11.86 -13.72 -5.82
N ALA A 161 11.76 -14.91 -5.22
CA ALA A 161 10.83 -15.20 -4.14
C ALA A 161 11.10 -14.30 -2.91
N LEU A 162 12.36 -14.16 -2.52
CA LEU A 162 12.76 -13.31 -1.40
C LEU A 162 12.52 -11.82 -1.71
N GLU A 163 12.91 -11.35 -2.88
CA GLU A 163 12.68 -9.97 -3.32
C GLU A 163 11.19 -9.63 -3.33
N LEU A 164 10.36 -10.54 -3.86
CA LEU A 164 8.93 -10.36 -3.90
C LEU A 164 8.33 -10.28 -2.49
N SER A 165 8.71 -11.18 -1.59
CA SER A 165 8.21 -11.20 -0.22
C SER A 165 8.56 -9.91 0.55
N GLN A 166 9.75 -9.35 0.33
CA GLN A 166 10.17 -8.08 0.94
C GLN A 166 9.42 -6.88 0.36
N ASN A 167 9.09 -6.91 -0.93
CA ASN A 167 8.37 -5.83 -1.60
C ASN A 167 6.87 -5.78 -1.27
N TYR A 168 6.29 -6.84 -0.73
CA TYR A 168 4.87 -6.85 -0.36
C TYR A 168 4.48 -5.72 0.60
N ARG A 169 5.37 -5.36 1.52
CA ARG A 169 5.15 -4.28 2.49
C ARG A 169 5.05 -2.91 1.84
N MET A 170 5.79 -2.71 0.75
CA MET A 170 5.88 -1.41 0.09
C MET A 170 4.81 -1.25 -0.99
N GLN A 171 4.34 -2.34 -1.59
CA GLN A 171 3.44 -2.30 -2.74
C GLN A 171 1.97 -2.58 -2.38
N PHE A 172 1.70 -3.59 -1.55
CA PHE A 172 0.32 -4.01 -1.27
C PHE A 172 -0.49 -3.09 -0.36
N PRO A 173 0.09 -2.26 0.52
CA PRO A 173 -0.68 -1.24 1.22
C PRO A 173 -1.42 -0.26 0.30
N PHE A 174 -0.98 -0.13 -0.95
CA PHE A 174 -1.63 0.71 -1.95
C PHE A 174 -2.77 0.03 -2.72
N VAL A 175 -3.05 -1.24 -2.45
CA VAL A 175 -4.10 -1.99 -3.14
C VAL A 175 -5.31 -2.14 -2.24
N LYS A 176 -6.49 -1.76 -2.75
CA LYS A 176 -7.77 -1.87 -2.03
C LYS A 176 -8.87 -2.43 -2.93
N ASN A 177 -9.79 -3.16 -2.31
CA ASN A 177 -10.93 -3.75 -3.00
C ASN A 177 -11.88 -2.65 -3.54
N PRO A 178 -12.30 -2.72 -4.82
CA PRO A 178 -13.29 -1.80 -5.39
C PRO A 178 -14.60 -1.73 -4.58
N GLY A 179 -14.98 -2.82 -3.92
CA GLY A 179 -16.15 -2.87 -3.04
C GLY A 179 -16.10 -1.90 -1.86
N LEU A 180 -14.90 -1.59 -1.33
CA LEU A 180 -14.72 -0.59 -0.28
C LEU A 180 -14.91 0.84 -0.79
N LYS A 181 -14.57 1.10 -2.05
CA LYS A 181 -14.83 2.39 -2.69
C LYS A 181 -16.34 2.69 -2.69
N ARG A 182 -17.18 1.69 -2.99
CA ARG A 182 -18.65 1.81 -2.98
C ARG A 182 -19.21 2.04 -1.58
N ARG A 183 -18.77 1.27 -0.57
CA ARG A 183 -19.20 1.44 0.83
C ARG A 183 -18.86 2.83 1.37
N LYS A 184 -17.70 3.41 1.00
CA LYS A 184 -17.30 4.75 1.40
C LYS A 184 -18.04 5.87 0.67
N ASN A 185 -18.63 5.59 -0.50
CA ASN A 185 -19.41 6.55 -1.29
C ASN A 185 -20.90 6.56 -0.95
N GLY A 186 -21.37 5.70 -0.03
CA GLY A 186 -22.80 5.66 0.38
C GLY A 186 -23.73 4.98 -0.64
N GLU A 187 -23.18 4.30 -1.63
CA GLU A 187 -23.94 3.46 -2.54
C GLU A 187 -24.12 2.08 -1.89
N GLN A 188 -25.37 1.80 -1.47
CA GLN A 188 -25.82 0.47 -1.05
C GLN A 188 -26.05 -0.42 -2.27
#